data_bdbe5f15e14b2fb3f48cbcffbfb7051d
#
_entry.id   bdbe5f15e14b2fb3f48cbcffbfb7051d
#
_cell.length_a   1.000
_cell.length_b   1.000
_cell.length_c   1.000
_cell.angle_alpha   90.00
_cell.angle_beta   90.00
_cell.angle_gamma   90.00
#
_symmetry.space_group_name_H-M   'P 1'
#
loop_
_entity.id
_entity.type
_entity.pdbx_description
1 polymer ?
#
loop_
_entity_poly.entity_id
_entity_poly.type
_entity_poly.pdbx_seq_one_letter_code
_entity_poly.pdbx_strand_id
1 'polypeptide(L)'
;AIFYPSYLPVYDAEGQYNVFSRTPNPVSMQDINDKSEQNGYYMNFSLDVDIIKNMLSAKVLYGLNKENTSRDSYIPSDIYYALQRKSRGNLGYGKRQQSTLEGTLTFQHKFGELLDMNLMAGMGRYLDSGDGSDISYENANDHIQGSSVGMADGPFYPTSYKYKNEKRSQFVRGSFDLFGRYVVSASLRRDGTDKFFPSKKYAFFPSVSLAWKMNEESFIKNISWINMLKLRASYGETGIDNGGTT
;
A
#
# COMPACT_ATOMS: atom_id res chain seq x y z
N ALA A 1 -6.86 -0.62 31.75
CA ALA A 1 -7.05 -1.69 32.75
C ALA A 1 -6.04 -1.60 33.90
N ILE A 2 -4.87 -1.03 33.70
CA ILE A 2 -3.77 -0.95 34.69
C ILE A 2 -4.13 -0.09 35.92
N PHE A 3 -5.11 0.78 35.82
CA PHE A 3 -5.50 1.70 36.91
C PHE A 3 -6.80 1.33 37.62
N TYR A 4 -7.41 0.18 37.32
CA TYR A 4 -8.61 -0.25 38.01
C TYR A 4 -8.24 -1.07 39.24
N PRO A 5 -8.69 -0.67 40.46
CA PRO A 5 -8.31 -1.36 41.68
C PRO A 5 -8.90 -2.79 41.75
N SER A 6 -8.05 -3.76 41.99
CA SER A 6 -8.47 -5.19 42.08
C SER A 6 -9.33 -5.53 43.31
N TYR A 7 -9.39 -4.62 44.29
CA TYR A 7 -10.22 -4.81 45.52
C TYR A 7 -11.67 -4.37 45.32
N LEU A 8 -12.01 -3.68 44.23
CA LEU A 8 -13.39 -3.31 43.95
C LEU A 8 -14.15 -4.51 43.37
N PRO A 9 -15.39 -4.77 43.85
CA PRO A 9 -16.23 -5.79 43.23
C PRO A 9 -16.57 -5.41 41.79
N VAL A 10 -16.83 -6.41 40.98
CA VAL A 10 -17.17 -6.21 39.54
C VAL A 10 -18.49 -5.44 39.41
N TYR A 11 -19.45 -5.77 40.25
CA TYR A 11 -20.80 -5.20 40.26
C TYR A 11 -21.05 -4.42 41.53
N ASP A 12 -21.84 -3.39 41.45
CA ASP A 12 -22.38 -2.67 42.60
C ASP A 12 -23.61 -3.38 43.22
N ALA A 13 -24.24 -2.76 44.20
CA ALA A 13 -25.41 -3.33 44.88
C ALA A 13 -26.65 -3.42 43.99
N GLU A 14 -26.72 -2.64 42.95
CA GLU A 14 -27.77 -2.57 41.93
C GLU A 14 -27.50 -3.50 40.75
N GLY A 15 -26.37 -4.22 40.75
CA GLY A 15 -25.96 -5.16 39.71
C GLY A 15 -25.36 -4.52 38.47
N GLN A 16 -24.98 -3.21 38.54
CA GLN A 16 -24.32 -2.51 37.48
C GLN A 16 -22.79 -2.65 37.59
N TYR A 17 -22.06 -2.49 36.50
CA TYR A 17 -20.60 -2.50 36.54
C TYR A 17 -20.04 -1.35 37.37
N ASN A 18 -19.24 -1.67 38.37
CA ASN A 18 -18.55 -0.66 39.18
C ASN A 18 -17.61 0.18 38.31
N VAL A 19 -17.58 1.47 38.56
CA VAL A 19 -16.70 2.46 37.91
C VAL A 19 -15.77 3.09 38.92
N PHE A 20 -14.48 3.16 38.64
CA PHE A 20 -13.51 3.81 39.47
C PHE A 20 -12.95 5.05 38.79
N SER A 21 -13.27 6.23 39.34
CA SER A 21 -12.66 7.52 38.91
C SER A 21 -12.68 7.79 37.40
N ARG A 22 -13.65 7.47 36.65
CA ARG A 22 -13.74 7.56 35.16
C ARG A 22 -13.05 6.41 34.42
N THR A 23 -12.59 5.39 35.12
CA THR A 23 -12.03 4.17 34.49
C THR A 23 -13.12 3.10 34.43
N PRO A 24 -13.43 2.55 33.26
CA PRO A 24 -14.40 1.48 33.15
C PRO A 24 -13.90 0.22 33.83
N ASN A 25 -14.84 -0.59 34.30
CA ASN A 25 -14.52 -1.91 34.80
C ASN A 25 -13.90 -2.76 33.68
N PRO A 26 -12.75 -3.41 33.88
CA PRO A 26 -12.14 -4.27 32.86
C PRO A 26 -13.05 -5.41 32.39
N VAL A 27 -13.90 -5.93 33.25
CA VAL A 27 -14.84 -7.00 32.91
C VAL A 27 -15.91 -6.48 31.96
N SER A 28 -16.44 -5.28 32.17
CA SER A 28 -17.45 -4.68 31.28
C SER A 28 -16.95 -4.49 29.85
N MET A 29 -15.65 -4.37 29.66
CA MET A 29 -15.07 -4.23 28.32
C MET A 29 -15.17 -5.52 27.48
N GLN A 30 -15.44 -6.67 28.10
CA GLN A 30 -15.65 -7.91 27.38
C GLN A 30 -17.02 -7.96 26.66
N ASP A 31 -17.95 -7.11 27.07
CA ASP A 31 -19.27 -6.99 26.45
C ASP A 31 -19.25 -6.08 25.20
N ILE A 32 -18.11 -5.41 24.95
CA ILE A 32 -17.92 -4.67 23.70
C ILE A 32 -17.72 -5.67 22.56
N ASN A 33 -18.62 -5.64 21.60
CA ASN A 33 -18.42 -6.31 20.33
C ASN A 33 -17.71 -5.37 19.36
N ASP A 34 -16.56 -5.77 18.82
CA ASP A 34 -15.85 -5.06 17.72
C ASP A 34 -15.24 -6.11 16.81
N LYS A 35 -16.01 -6.47 15.80
CA LYS A 35 -15.63 -7.48 14.81
C LYS A 35 -15.28 -6.81 13.49
N SER A 36 -14.07 -7.03 13.02
CA SER A 36 -13.62 -6.62 11.70
C SER A 36 -13.23 -7.85 10.88
N GLU A 37 -13.79 -7.95 9.69
CA GLU A 37 -13.45 -8.99 8.74
C GLU A 37 -12.88 -8.36 7.48
N GLN A 38 -11.78 -8.95 7.00
CA GLN A 38 -11.12 -8.54 5.77
C GLN A 38 -10.93 -9.77 4.90
N ASN A 39 -11.57 -9.77 3.75
CA ASN A 39 -11.51 -10.85 2.78
C ASN A 39 -11.00 -10.30 1.44
N GLY A 40 -10.01 -10.97 0.87
CA GLY A 40 -9.46 -10.52 -0.40
C GLY A 40 -8.81 -11.65 -1.18
N TYR A 41 -8.54 -11.34 -2.44
CA TYR A 41 -7.74 -12.20 -3.28
C TYR A 41 -6.76 -11.37 -4.12
N TYR A 42 -5.63 -11.99 -4.34
CA TYR A 42 -4.54 -11.43 -5.10
C TYR A 42 -4.18 -12.38 -6.24
N MET A 43 -4.15 -11.87 -7.47
CA MET A 43 -3.80 -12.64 -8.66
C MET A 43 -2.73 -11.90 -9.45
N ASN A 44 -1.71 -12.63 -9.89
CA ASN A 44 -0.71 -12.16 -10.83
C ASN A 44 -0.62 -13.13 -11.99
N PHE A 45 -0.60 -12.57 -13.17
CA PHE A 45 -0.32 -13.28 -14.41
C PHE A 45 0.84 -12.59 -15.11
N SER A 46 1.85 -13.36 -15.50
CA SER A 46 2.94 -12.86 -16.34
C SER A 46 3.16 -13.76 -17.53
N LEU A 47 3.41 -13.13 -18.67
CA LEU A 47 3.81 -13.79 -19.90
C LEU A 47 5.15 -13.19 -20.32
N ASP A 48 6.16 -14.04 -20.40
CA ASP A 48 7.49 -13.72 -20.88
C ASP A 48 7.71 -14.46 -22.22
N VAL A 49 8.12 -13.71 -23.26
CA VAL A 49 8.31 -14.25 -24.62
C VAL A 49 9.66 -13.82 -25.14
N ASP A 50 10.50 -14.77 -25.52
CA ASP A 50 11.70 -14.51 -26.27
C ASP A 50 11.34 -14.38 -27.76
N ILE A 51 11.29 -13.16 -28.26
CA ILE A 51 11.02 -12.84 -29.68
C ILE A 51 12.23 -13.25 -30.53
N ILE A 52 13.41 -12.91 -30.03
CA ILE A 52 14.70 -13.36 -30.59
C ILE A 52 15.50 -13.93 -29.42
N LYS A 53 15.83 -15.20 -29.49
CA LYS A 53 16.52 -15.93 -28.44
C LYS A 53 17.80 -15.18 -28.00
N ASN A 54 17.94 -14.94 -26.72
CA ASN A 54 19.07 -14.27 -26.07
C ASN A 54 19.30 -12.81 -26.55
N MET A 55 18.35 -12.19 -27.27
CA MET A 55 18.53 -10.83 -27.79
C MET A 55 17.32 -9.93 -27.51
N LEU A 56 16.12 -10.37 -27.82
CA LEU A 56 14.92 -9.55 -27.70
C LEU A 56 13.82 -10.33 -26.99
N SER A 57 13.38 -9.82 -25.84
CA SER A 57 12.28 -10.39 -25.05
C SER A 57 11.21 -9.37 -24.79
N ALA A 58 9.98 -9.83 -24.69
CA ALA A 58 8.83 -9.06 -24.26
C ALA A 58 8.22 -9.70 -23.02
N LYS A 59 7.78 -8.86 -22.07
CA LYS A 59 7.06 -9.28 -20.88
C LYS A 59 5.79 -8.49 -20.72
N VAL A 60 4.69 -9.16 -20.42
CA VAL A 60 3.43 -8.57 -19.99
C VAL A 60 3.11 -9.07 -18.60
N LEU A 61 2.76 -8.17 -17.71
CA LEU A 61 2.33 -8.46 -16.35
C LEU A 61 0.93 -7.89 -16.16
N TYR A 62 0.01 -8.72 -15.66
CA TYR A 62 -1.29 -8.30 -15.16
C TYR A 62 -1.44 -8.70 -13.70
N GLY A 63 -1.71 -7.71 -12.84
CA GLY A 63 -1.98 -7.91 -11.41
C GLY A 63 -3.40 -7.44 -11.07
N LEU A 64 -4.08 -8.18 -10.21
CA LEU A 64 -5.37 -7.82 -9.66
C LEU A 64 -5.39 -8.12 -8.16
N ASN A 65 -5.70 -7.11 -7.36
CA ASN A 65 -5.95 -7.22 -5.94
C ASN A 65 -7.38 -6.71 -5.65
N LYS A 66 -8.19 -7.53 -5.02
CA LYS A 66 -9.52 -7.14 -4.52
C LYS A 66 -9.60 -7.44 -3.04
N GLU A 67 -10.15 -6.49 -2.30
CA GLU A 67 -10.30 -6.54 -0.87
C GLU A 67 -11.68 -6.03 -0.49
N ASN A 68 -12.36 -6.76 0.38
CA ASN A 68 -13.60 -6.36 1.00
C ASN A 68 -13.36 -6.33 2.51
N THR A 69 -13.77 -5.24 3.14
CA THR A 69 -13.72 -5.07 4.59
C THR A 69 -15.12 -4.86 5.12
N SER A 70 -15.43 -5.48 6.23
CA SER A 70 -16.63 -5.18 7.01
C SER A 70 -16.25 -4.99 8.47
N ARG A 71 -16.92 -4.07 9.13
CA ARG A 71 -16.78 -3.84 10.56
C ARG A 71 -18.16 -3.77 11.19
N ASP A 72 -18.31 -4.49 12.28
CA ASP A 72 -19.48 -4.48 13.13
C ASP A 72 -19.01 -4.23 14.55
N SER A 73 -19.35 -3.08 15.12
CA SER A 73 -19.00 -2.76 16.49
C SER A 73 -20.20 -2.26 17.27
N TYR A 74 -20.26 -2.67 18.52
CA TYR A 74 -21.34 -2.32 19.44
C TYR A 74 -20.80 -2.16 20.87
N ILE A 75 -21.18 -1.09 21.54
CA ILE A 75 -20.88 -0.77 22.93
C ILE A 75 -22.20 -0.64 23.68
N PRO A 76 -22.50 -1.56 24.63
CA PRO A 76 -23.69 -1.51 25.46
C PRO A 76 -23.80 -0.26 26.32
N SER A 77 -25.00 0.07 26.77
CA SER A 77 -25.30 1.27 27.55
C SER A 77 -24.75 1.23 28.97
N ASP A 78 -24.54 0.06 29.53
CA ASP A 78 -24.03 -0.19 30.89
C ASP A 78 -22.50 -0.06 31.01
N ILE A 79 -21.80 0.11 29.92
CA ILE A 79 -20.37 0.37 29.93
C ILE A 79 -20.11 1.86 30.17
N TYR A 80 -19.15 2.21 31.03
CA TYR A 80 -18.83 3.59 31.39
C TYR A 80 -18.70 4.53 30.21
N TYR A 81 -18.09 4.11 29.10
CA TYR A 81 -17.96 4.94 27.90
C TYR A 81 -19.30 5.29 27.22
N ALA A 82 -20.35 4.53 27.51
CA ALA A 82 -21.67 4.71 26.99
C ALA A 82 -22.64 5.42 27.97
N LEU A 83 -22.30 5.50 29.26
CA LEU A 83 -23.17 6.02 30.32
C LEU A 83 -23.78 7.40 30.09
N GLN A 84 -23.16 8.22 29.25
CA GLN A 84 -23.69 9.54 28.90
C GLN A 84 -24.43 9.55 27.57
N ARG A 85 -24.40 8.48 26.78
CA ARG A 85 -24.84 8.44 25.40
C ARG A 85 -25.70 7.24 25.04
N LYS A 86 -26.11 6.45 26.03
CA LYS A 86 -26.72 5.14 25.80
C LYS A 86 -25.81 4.22 24.95
N SER A 87 -26.34 3.10 24.45
CA SER A 87 -25.58 2.22 23.57
C SER A 87 -25.22 2.89 22.24
N ARG A 88 -24.15 2.47 21.64
CA ARG A 88 -23.69 2.95 20.34
C ARG A 88 -23.08 1.85 19.50
N GLY A 89 -23.26 1.94 18.21
CA GLY A 89 -22.70 0.98 17.28
C GLY A 89 -22.22 1.61 15.99
N ASN A 90 -21.50 0.82 15.23
CA ASN A 90 -21.00 1.19 13.92
C ASN A 90 -21.05 -0.01 12.99
N LEU A 91 -21.62 0.17 11.82
CA LEU A 91 -21.57 -0.78 10.72
C LEU A 91 -20.83 -0.15 9.54
N GLY A 92 -19.70 -0.75 9.19
CA GLY A 92 -18.87 -0.30 8.09
C GLY A 92 -18.71 -1.36 7.01
N TYR A 93 -18.69 -0.92 5.77
CA TYR A 93 -18.42 -1.76 4.61
C TYR A 93 -17.53 -1.03 3.62
N GLY A 94 -16.48 -1.69 3.16
CA GLY A 94 -15.56 -1.13 2.18
C GLY A 94 -15.15 -2.16 1.13
N LYS A 95 -14.95 -1.67 -0.09
CA LYS A 95 -14.36 -2.43 -1.20
C LYS A 95 -13.17 -1.66 -1.74
N ARG A 96 -12.10 -2.37 -2.05
CA ARG A 96 -10.95 -1.84 -2.78
C ARG A 96 -10.58 -2.77 -3.91
N GLN A 97 -10.29 -2.21 -5.06
CA GLN A 97 -9.75 -2.95 -6.19
C GLN A 97 -8.55 -2.21 -6.76
N GLN A 98 -7.45 -2.92 -6.87
CA GLN A 98 -6.24 -2.46 -7.53
C GLN A 98 -5.95 -3.35 -8.72
N SER A 99 -5.66 -2.75 -9.87
CA SER A 99 -5.20 -3.50 -11.05
C SER A 99 -3.97 -2.84 -11.65
N THR A 100 -3.04 -3.68 -12.06
CA THR A 100 -1.79 -3.32 -12.71
C THR A 100 -1.70 -4.01 -14.04
N LEU A 101 -1.36 -3.26 -15.08
CA LEU A 101 -1.00 -3.79 -16.39
C LEU A 101 0.32 -3.17 -16.79
N GLU A 102 1.34 -4.00 -16.99
CA GLU A 102 2.67 -3.56 -17.42
C GLU A 102 3.11 -4.32 -18.65
N GLY A 103 3.76 -3.64 -19.57
CA GLY A 103 4.41 -4.22 -20.71
C GLY A 103 5.84 -3.72 -20.83
N THR A 104 6.79 -4.60 -21.03
CA THR A 104 8.20 -4.27 -21.25
C THR A 104 8.77 -5.00 -22.44
N LEU A 105 9.66 -4.33 -23.14
CA LEU A 105 10.48 -4.87 -24.22
C LEU A 105 11.95 -4.69 -23.82
N THR A 106 12.70 -5.78 -23.83
CA THR A 106 14.12 -5.79 -23.45
C THR A 106 14.95 -6.30 -24.63
N PHE A 107 15.91 -5.50 -25.04
CA PHE A 107 16.93 -5.86 -26.00
C PHE A 107 18.27 -5.96 -25.30
N GLN A 108 18.95 -7.12 -25.46
CA GLN A 108 20.29 -7.33 -24.92
C GLN A 108 21.19 -7.90 -26.01
N HIS A 109 22.39 -7.36 -26.09
CA HIS A 109 23.37 -7.86 -27.05
C HIS A 109 24.79 -7.62 -26.57
N LYS A 110 25.65 -8.60 -26.77
CA LYS A 110 27.07 -8.53 -26.45
C LYS A 110 27.90 -8.46 -27.71
N PHE A 111 28.57 -7.35 -27.93
CA PHE A 111 29.49 -7.12 -29.04
C PHE A 111 30.92 -7.51 -28.65
N GLY A 112 31.20 -8.83 -28.70
CA GLY A 112 32.49 -9.36 -28.25
C GLY A 112 32.79 -9.02 -26.79
N GLU A 113 34.02 -8.61 -26.51
CA GLU A 113 34.45 -8.12 -25.18
C GLU A 113 34.35 -6.61 -25.04
N LEU A 114 33.95 -5.92 -26.12
CA LEU A 114 33.94 -4.47 -26.21
C LEU A 114 32.76 -3.85 -25.45
N LEU A 115 31.57 -4.40 -25.69
CA LEU A 115 30.34 -3.79 -25.23
C LEU A 115 29.28 -4.86 -24.92
N ASP A 116 28.78 -4.84 -23.69
CA ASP A 116 27.55 -5.53 -23.32
C ASP A 116 26.45 -4.48 -23.13
N MET A 117 25.40 -4.59 -23.91
CA MET A 117 24.31 -3.62 -23.98
C MET A 117 22.99 -4.24 -23.54
N ASN A 118 22.29 -3.52 -22.66
CA ASN A 118 20.90 -3.84 -22.28
C ASN A 118 20.04 -2.59 -22.43
N LEU A 119 19.05 -2.66 -23.30
CA LEU A 119 18.06 -1.61 -23.51
C LEU A 119 16.69 -2.13 -23.10
N MET A 120 15.94 -1.32 -22.38
CA MET A 120 14.58 -1.66 -21.94
C MET A 120 13.66 -0.46 -22.21
N ALA A 121 12.50 -0.74 -22.77
CA ALA A 121 11.39 0.21 -22.84
C ALA A 121 10.15 -0.43 -22.25
N GLY A 122 9.33 0.36 -21.59
CA GLY A 122 8.13 -0.18 -20.99
C GLY A 122 7.05 0.86 -20.73
N MET A 123 5.85 0.36 -20.51
CA MET A 123 4.70 1.15 -20.09
C MET A 123 3.90 0.42 -19.04
N GLY A 124 3.26 1.19 -18.14
CA GLY A 124 2.43 0.66 -17.09
C GLY A 124 1.16 1.48 -16.91
N ARG A 125 0.09 0.80 -16.50
CA ARG A 125 -1.18 1.39 -16.10
C ARG A 125 -1.58 0.80 -14.76
N TYR A 126 -1.86 1.66 -13.80
CA TYR A 126 -2.22 1.30 -12.43
C TYR A 126 -3.53 1.97 -12.10
N LEU A 127 -4.53 1.15 -11.73
CA LEU A 127 -5.83 1.59 -11.30
C LEU A 127 -6.01 1.23 -9.82
N ASP A 128 -6.44 2.19 -9.01
CA ASP A 128 -6.83 2.00 -7.62
C ASP A 128 -8.21 2.62 -7.43
N SER A 129 -9.19 1.81 -7.12
CA SER A 129 -10.57 2.25 -6.90
C SER A 129 -11.12 1.62 -5.64
N GLY A 130 -11.99 2.36 -4.99
CA GLY A 130 -12.67 1.87 -3.80
C GLY A 130 -13.97 2.62 -3.58
N ASP A 131 -14.87 1.96 -2.90
CA ASP A 131 -16.11 2.50 -2.38
C ASP A 131 -16.41 1.89 -1.01
N GLY A 132 -17.10 2.65 -0.20
CA GLY A 132 -17.51 2.19 1.10
C GLY A 132 -18.60 3.06 1.71
N SER A 133 -19.24 2.52 2.70
CA SER A 133 -20.21 3.19 3.54
C SER A 133 -20.02 2.80 4.98
N ASP A 134 -20.32 3.72 5.85
CA ASP A 134 -20.25 3.54 7.30
C ASP A 134 -21.47 4.22 7.92
N ILE A 135 -22.07 3.59 8.89
CA ILE A 135 -23.16 4.15 9.68
C ILE A 135 -22.88 3.97 11.16
N SER A 136 -22.64 5.06 11.85
CA SER A 136 -22.62 5.10 13.31
C SER A 136 -24.00 5.43 13.83
N TYR A 137 -24.40 4.81 14.91
CA TYR A 137 -25.74 4.98 15.51
C TYR A 137 -25.69 4.94 17.03
N GLU A 138 -26.67 5.55 17.67
CA GLU A 138 -26.83 5.57 19.12
C GLU A 138 -28.21 5.02 19.51
N ASN A 139 -28.40 4.72 20.79
CA ASN A 139 -29.65 4.25 21.38
C ASN A 139 -30.19 2.95 20.76
N ALA A 140 -29.33 1.96 20.54
CA ALA A 140 -29.79 0.62 20.18
C ALA A 140 -30.36 -0.10 21.41
N ASN A 141 -31.25 -1.04 21.18
CA ASN A 141 -31.83 -1.86 22.24
C ASN A 141 -30.84 -2.90 22.74
N ASP A 142 -30.36 -2.76 23.98
CA ASP A 142 -29.37 -3.64 24.59
C ASP A 142 -29.87 -5.09 24.85
N HIS A 143 -31.17 -5.32 24.84
CA HIS A 143 -31.75 -6.65 25.06
C HIS A 143 -31.57 -7.59 23.87
N ILE A 144 -31.22 -7.07 22.72
CA ILE A 144 -30.92 -7.86 21.52
C ILE A 144 -29.42 -7.77 21.30
N GLN A 145 -28.69 -8.79 21.72
CA GLN A 145 -27.26 -8.89 21.45
C GLN A 145 -27.02 -8.67 19.97
N GLY A 146 -26.50 -7.52 19.64
CA GLY A 146 -26.09 -7.22 18.27
C GLY A 146 -26.54 -5.85 17.83
N SER A 147 -25.71 -5.33 17.21
CA SER A 147 -25.49 -4.20 16.37
C SER A 147 -26.51 -4.09 15.21
N SER A 148 -27.79 -4.21 15.46
CA SER A 148 -28.78 -3.95 14.41
C SER A 148 -29.13 -2.49 14.34
N VAL A 149 -28.63 -1.80 13.30
CA VAL A 149 -29.00 -0.40 12.98
C VAL A 149 -30.52 -0.19 12.96
N GLY A 150 -31.28 -1.18 12.49
CA GLY A 150 -32.73 -1.09 12.40
C GLY A 150 -33.45 -1.11 13.77
N MET A 151 -32.73 -1.37 14.86
CA MET A 151 -33.26 -1.38 16.22
C MET A 151 -32.76 -0.20 17.06
N ALA A 152 -32.07 0.73 16.46
CA ALA A 152 -31.61 1.94 17.12
C ALA A 152 -32.61 3.08 16.92
N ASP A 153 -32.81 3.86 17.98
CA ASP A 153 -33.64 5.08 17.92
C ASP A 153 -32.87 6.27 17.35
N GLY A 154 -31.54 6.12 17.17
CA GLY A 154 -30.66 7.18 16.66
C GLY A 154 -30.17 8.15 17.74
N PRO A 155 -29.40 9.15 17.38
CA PRO A 155 -29.14 9.64 16.02
C PRO A 155 -28.28 8.70 15.15
N PHE A 156 -28.39 8.86 13.84
CA PHE A 156 -27.65 8.12 12.82
C PHE A 156 -26.69 9.03 12.08
N TYR A 157 -25.46 8.56 11.87
CA TYR A 157 -24.38 9.29 11.20
C TYR A 157 -23.85 8.49 10.02
N PRO A 158 -24.56 8.52 8.87
CA PRO A 158 -24.09 7.83 7.68
C PRO A 158 -22.96 8.59 7.00
N THR A 159 -21.95 7.87 6.57
CA THR A 159 -20.89 8.38 5.71
C THR A 159 -20.65 7.44 4.54
N SER A 160 -20.13 7.97 3.45
CA SER A 160 -19.74 7.15 2.31
C SER A 160 -18.60 7.79 1.53
N TYR A 161 -17.83 6.97 0.84
CA TYR A 161 -16.78 7.44 -0.04
C TYR A 161 -16.77 6.61 -1.32
N LYS A 162 -16.29 7.24 -2.39
CA LYS A 162 -15.96 6.55 -3.63
C LYS A 162 -14.83 7.27 -4.33
N TYR A 163 -13.83 6.51 -4.76
CA TYR A 163 -12.70 7.05 -5.48
C TYR A 163 -12.25 6.13 -6.61
N LYS A 164 -11.59 6.73 -7.59
CA LYS A 164 -10.89 6.03 -8.66
C LYS A 164 -9.69 6.85 -9.06
N ASN A 165 -8.50 6.29 -8.90
CA ASN A 165 -7.23 6.91 -9.26
C ASN A 165 -6.57 6.09 -10.36
N GLU A 166 -6.08 6.76 -11.40
CA GLU A 166 -5.33 6.13 -12.47
C GLU A 166 -3.94 6.76 -12.56
N LYS A 167 -2.92 5.89 -12.61
CA LYS A 167 -1.55 6.27 -12.92
C LYS A 167 -1.11 5.58 -14.20
N ARG A 168 -0.33 6.30 -15.01
CA ARG A 168 0.31 5.77 -16.21
C ARG A 168 1.78 6.09 -16.18
N SER A 169 2.61 5.12 -16.52
CA SER A 169 4.04 5.30 -16.64
C SER A 169 4.54 4.84 -18.00
N GLN A 170 5.57 5.51 -18.49
CA GLN A 170 6.35 5.13 -19.65
C GLN A 170 7.81 5.32 -19.30
N PHE A 171 8.65 4.37 -19.67
CA PHE A 171 10.06 4.49 -19.36
C PHE A 171 10.93 3.86 -20.44
N VAL A 172 12.13 4.40 -20.55
CA VAL A 172 13.23 3.83 -21.30
C VAL A 172 14.45 3.78 -20.39
N ARG A 173 15.24 2.71 -20.51
CA ARG A 173 16.47 2.50 -19.77
C ARG A 173 17.52 1.88 -20.68
N GLY A 174 18.73 2.39 -20.63
CA GLY A 174 19.91 1.80 -21.25
C GLY A 174 20.99 1.51 -20.22
N SER A 175 21.66 0.38 -20.37
CA SER A 175 22.86 0.02 -19.60
C SER A 175 23.92 -0.53 -20.54
N PHE A 176 25.12 0.00 -20.47
CA PHE A 176 26.24 -0.29 -21.33
C PHE A 176 27.46 -0.63 -20.47
N ASP A 177 27.92 -1.87 -20.55
CA ASP A 177 29.18 -2.30 -19.95
C ASP A 177 30.28 -2.29 -21.03
N LEU A 178 31.19 -1.33 -20.91
CA LEU A 178 32.28 -1.10 -21.85
C LEU A 178 33.54 -1.80 -21.34
N PHE A 179 34.10 -2.65 -22.17
CA PHE A 179 35.36 -3.39 -21.90
C PHE A 179 35.34 -4.23 -20.62
N GLY A 180 34.16 -4.55 -20.09
CA GLY A 180 34.03 -5.20 -18.78
C GLY A 180 34.44 -4.35 -17.58
N ARG A 181 34.74 -3.05 -17.78
CA ARG A 181 35.32 -2.14 -16.77
C ARG A 181 34.44 -0.96 -16.42
N TYR A 182 33.78 -0.35 -17.42
CA TYR A 182 32.99 0.86 -17.24
C TYR A 182 31.55 0.59 -17.52
N VAL A 183 30.69 0.77 -16.52
CA VAL A 183 29.24 0.61 -16.70
C VAL A 183 28.59 1.99 -16.68
N VAL A 184 27.91 2.33 -17.77
CA VAL A 184 27.10 3.55 -17.92
C VAL A 184 25.65 3.12 -17.99
N SER A 185 24.79 3.68 -17.16
CA SER A 185 23.35 3.46 -17.25
C SER A 185 22.63 4.80 -17.22
N ALA A 186 21.60 4.92 -18.07
CA ALA A 186 20.71 6.07 -18.08
C ALA A 186 19.25 5.60 -18.17
N SER A 187 18.36 6.34 -17.54
CA SER A 187 16.93 6.11 -17.70
C SER A 187 16.15 7.41 -17.74
N LEU A 188 15.05 7.38 -18.46
CA LEU A 188 14.04 8.43 -18.46
C LEU A 188 12.68 7.80 -18.21
N ARG A 189 12.00 8.28 -17.19
CA ARG A 189 10.64 7.85 -16.84
C ARG A 189 9.69 9.04 -16.92
N ARG A 190 8.53 8.81 -17.52
CA ARG A 190 7.44 9.75 -17.59
C ARG A 190 6.26 9.14 -16.82
N ASP A 191 5.86 9.76 -15.72
CA ASP A 191 4.71 9.33 -14.91
C ASP A 191 3.59 10.36 -14.99
N GLY A 192 2.36 9.86 -15.10
CA GLY A 192 1.15 10.67 -15.09
C GLY A 192 0.15 10.12 -14.08
N THR A 193 -0.59 11.03 -13.44
CA THR A 193 -1.66 10.69 -12.51
C THR A 193 -2.86 11.60 -12.75
N ASP A 194 -4.06 11.07 -12.55
CA ASP A 194 -5.31 11.82 -12.64
C ASP A 194 -5.62 12.68 -11.41
N LYS A 195 -4.80 12.55 -10.35
CA LYS A 195 -4.89 13.40 -9.15
C LYS A 195 -4.50 14.87 -9.39
N PHE A 196 -3.75 15.15 -10.47
CA PHE A 196 -3.30 16.50 -10.80
C PHE A 196 -4.14 17.13 -11.91
N PHE A 197 -4.15 18.46 -11.95
CA PHE A 197 -4.81 19.22 -13.01
C PHE A 197 -4.33 18.78 -14.40
N PRO A 198 -5.19 18.84 -15.43
CA PRO A 198 -4.86 18.39 -16.77
C PRO A 198 -3.57 18.99 -17.37
N SER A 199 -3.22 20.22 -16.98
CA SER A 199 -2.02 20.93 -17.44
C SER A 199 -0.71 20.45 -16.81
N LYS A 200 -0.77 19.76 -15.66
CA LYS A 200 0.42 19.27 -14.91
C LYS A 200 0.36 17.77 -14.65
N LYS A 201 -0.31 17.05 -15.51
CA LYS A 201 -0.63 15.63 -15.33
C LYS A 201 0.58 14.70 -15.41
N TYR A 202 1.64 15.13 -16.09
CA TYR A 202 2.84 14.32 -16.35
C TYR A 202 4.09 14.99 -15.80
N ALA A 203 4.97 14.17 -15.24
CA ALA A 203 6.31 14.57 -14.84
C ALA A 203 7.36 13.62 -15.44
N PHE A 204 8.58 14.11 -15.61
CA PHE A 204 9.71 13.37 -16.13
C PHE A 204 10.76 13.19 -15.03
N PHE A 205 11.31 12.00 -14.96
CA PHE A 205 12.29 11.60 -13.97
C PHE A 205 13.52 11.01 -14.68
N PRO A 206 14.51 11.83 -14.99
CA PRO A 206 15.77 11.36 -15.55
C PRO A 206 16.67 10.76 -14.46
N SER A 207 17.47 9.77 -14.85
CA SER A 207 18.57 9.29 -14.02
C SER A 207 19.77 8.85 -14.85
N VAL A 208 20.95 8.98 -14.28
CA VAL A 208 22.21 8.51 -14.85
C VAL A 208 23.08 7.89 -13.76
N SER A 209 23.78 6.82 -14.08
CA SER A 209 24.77 6.22 -13.19
C SER A 209 26.00 5.77 -13.95
N LEU A 210 27.14 5.90 -13.28
CA LEU A 210 28.44 5.47 -13.75
C LEU A 210 29.05 4.52 -12.74
N ALA A 211 29.67 3.47 -13.21
CA ALA A 211 30.43 2.57 -12.34
C ALA A 211 31.73 2.18 -13.02
N TRP A 212 32.80 2.20 -12.24
CA TRP A 212 34.14 1.79 -12.67
C TRP A 212 34.57 0.56 -11.85
N LYS A 213 34.78 -0.56 -12.55
CA LYS A 213 35.28 -1.80 -11.99
C LYS A 213 36.82 -1.74 -11.94
N MET A 214 37.35 -1.08 -10.94
CA MET A 214 38.81 -0.83 -10.80
C MET A 214 39.59 -2.12 -10.68
N ASN A 215 39.02 -3.19 -10.15
CA ASN A 215 39.65 -4.50 -10.07
C ASN A 215 39.99 -5.12 -11.45
N GLU A 216 39.35 -4.65 -12.53
CA GLU A 216 39.63 -5.11 -13.91
C GLU A 216 40.77 -4.30 -14.57
N GLU A 217 41.29 -3.27 -13.90
CA GLU A 217 42.39 -2.48 -14.42
C GLU A 217 43.72 -3.18 -14.18
N SER A 218 44.64 -3.05 -15.13
CA SER A 218 45.94 -3.73 -15.11
C SER A 218 46.78 -3.39 -13.88
N PHE A 219 46.61 -2.20 -13.31
CA PHE A 219 47.34 -1.75 -12.12
C PHE A 219 46.77 -2.28 -10.80
N ILE A 220 45.57 -2.86 -10.77
CA ILE A 220 44.91 -3.48 -9.60
C ILE A 220 44.81 -4.99 -9.77
N LYS A 221 44.58 -5.49 -10.98
CA LYS A 221 44.26 -6.89 -11.29
C LYS A 221 45.26 -7.89 -10.72
N ASN A 222 46.53 -7.49 -10.56
CA ASN A 222 47.61 -8.32 -10.06
C ASN A 222 47.77 -8.27 -8.52
N ILE A 223 46.95 -7.51 -7.80
CA ILE A 223 47.00 -7.39 -6.35
C ILE A 223 46.11 -8.50 -5.75
N SER A 224 46.74 -9.57 -5.27
CA SER A 224 46.06 -10.82 -4.87
C SER A 224 45.05 -10.72 -3.74
N TRP A 225 45.11 -9.67 -2.92
CA TRP A 225 44.16 -9.45 -1.81
C TRP A 225 42.98 -8.57 -2.18
N ILE A 226 42.95 -7.98 -3.39
CA ILE A 226 41.82 -7.18 -3.89
C ILE A 226 41.01 -8.03 -4.85
N ASN A 227 39.90 -8.63 -4.34
CA ASN A 227 38.97 -9.40 -5.18
C ASN A 227 37.95 -8.52 -5.92
N MET A 228 37.52 -7.43 -5.30
CA MET A 228 36.57 -6.49 -5.89
C MET A 228 36.85 -5.06 -5.42
N LEU A 229 36.99 -4.17 -6.38
CA LEU A 229 37.08 -2.73 -6.13
C LEU A 229 36.25 -2.01 -7.21
N LYS A 230 35.16 -1.37 -6.80
CA LYS A 230 34.20 -0.71 -7.71
C LYS A 230 33.83 0.66 -7.18
N LEU A 231 34.08 1.69 -7.98
CA LEU A 231 33.60 3.05 -7.73
C LEU A 231 32.27 3.27 -8.45
N ARG A 232 31.29 3.93 -7.80
CA ARG A 232 30.00 4.26 -8.39
C ARG A 232 29.62 5.70 -8.08
N ALA A 233 28.99 6.35 -9.05
CA ALA A 233 28.36 7.65 -8.90
C ALA A 233 27.02 7.61 -9.63
N SER A 234 26.00 8.22 -9.05
CA SER A 234 24.68 8.30 -9.67
C SER A 234 23.98 9.60 -9.32
N TYR A 235 23.18 10.08 -10.26
CA TYR A 235 22.26 11.19 -10.09
C TYR A 235 20.88 10.78 -10.62
N GLY A 236 19.81 11.21 -9.96
CA GLY A 236 18.46 10.96 -10.44
C GLY A 236 17.45 11.86 -9.75
N GLU A 237 16.38 12.14 -10.46
CA GLU A 237 15.23 12.89 -9.97
C GLU A 237 14.09 11.92 -9.65
N THR A 238 13.40 12.15 -8.53
CA THR A 238 12.21 11.40 -8.13
C THR A 238 11.11 12.37 -7.73
N GLY A 239 9.86 11.94 -7.87
CA GLY A 239 8.70 12.72 -7.47
C GLY A 239 7.82 11.96 -6.51
N ILE A 240 7.08 12.71 -5.68
CA ILE A 240 6.06 12.19 -4.78
C ILE A 240 4.71 12.70 -5.28
N ASP A 241 3.73 11.80 -5.43
CA ASP A 241 2.35 12.13 -5.83
C ASP A 241 1.40 12.30 -4.63
N ASN A 242 1.92 12.72 -3.50
CA ASN A 242 1.11 13.15 -2.36
C ASN A 242 0.35 14.41 -2.76
N GLY A 243 -0.71 14.24 -3.54
CA GLY A 243 -1.67 15.29 -3.80
C GLY A 243 -2.25 15.71 -2.45
N GLY A 244 -1.79 16.84 -1.93
CA GLY A 244 -2.46 17.47 -0.80
C GLY A 244 -3.91 17.66 -1.17
N THR A 245 -4.80 17.08 -0.39
CA THR A 245 -6.20 17.50 -0.37
C THR A 245 -6.22 18.93 0.12
N THR A 246 -6.32 19.90 -0.78
CA THR A 246 -6.78 21.25 -0.45
C THR A 246 -8.28 21.27 -0.33
#